data_651ce935c10ae6864a89c606dc4d2f7a
#
_entry.id   651ce935c10ae6864a89c606dc4d2f7a
#
_cell.length_a   1.000
_cell.length_b   1.000
_cell.length_c   1.000
_cell.angle_alpha   90.00
_cell.angle_beta   90.00
_cell.angle_gamma   90.00
#
_symmetry.space_group_name_H-M   'P 1'
#
loop_
_entity.id
_entity.type
_entity.pdbx_description
1 polymer ?
#
loop_
_entity_poly.entity_id
_entity_poly.type
_entity_poly.pdbx_seq_one_letter_code
_entity_poly.pdbx_strand_id
1 'polypeptide(L)'
;MTAAMSISLDVNGERVDAQVLPRLNLADFLREHLQLTGTHVGCEHGVCGACTVRMNGEIVRSCLMLAVQTHGASVETIEGLSDGGEIADLQAAFHNRNALQCGFCTPGMLMAAQDLLKQDAEPDRERIRQHLSGNYCRCTGYQAIIDAVETTARARIGRRS
;
A
#
# COMPACT_ATOMS: atom_id res chain seq x y z
N MET A 1 21.83 -21.21 -16.56
CA MET A 1 21.06 -21.01 -15.30
C MET A 1 21.43 -19.63 -14.77
N THR A 2 20.45 -18.75 -14.55
CA THR A 2 20.70 -17.40 -14.04
C THR A 2 21.07 -17.51 -12.56
N ALA A 3 22.24 -16.95 -12.18
CA ALA A 3 22.69 -16.98 -10.78
C ALA A 3 21.78 -16.12 -9.89
N ALA A 4 21.54 -16.57 -8.67
CA ALA A 4 20.87 -15.76 -7.67
C ALA A 4 21.75 -14.57 -7.27
N MET A 5 21.13 -13.45 -6.91
CA MET A 5 21.78 -12.21 -6.48
C MET A 5 21.48 -11.96 -5.01
N SER A 6 22.49 -11.54 -4.26
CA SER A 6 22.31 -11.11 -2.87
C SER A 6 21.70 -9.71 -2.83
N ILE A 7 20.62 -9.56 -2.08
CA ILE A 7 20.05 -8.26 -1.76
C ILE A 7 19.96 -8.08 -0.25
N SER A 8 19.98 -6.83 0.18
CA SER A 8 19.78 -6.43 1.57
C SER A 8 18.92 -5.18 1.56
N LEU A 9 17.81 -5.20 2.27
CA LEU A 9 16.85 -4.09 2.33
C LEU A 9 16.21 -4.04 3.72
N ASP A 10 15.52 -2.95 4.02
CA ASP A 10 14.66 -2.85 5.19
C ASP A 10 13.22 -3.14 4.78
N VAL A 11 12.52 -3.99 5.51
CA VAL A 11 11.10 -4.26 5.28
C VAL A 11 10.34 -4.10 6.61
N ASN A 12 9.45 -3.13 6.67
CA ASN A 12 8.67 -2.79 7.86
C ASN A 12 9.53 -2.51 9.10
N GLY A 13 10.72 -1.90 8.90
CA GLY A 13 11.66 -1.60 9.97
C GLY A 13 12.60 -2.74 10.36
N GLU A 14 12.50 -3.89 9.69
CA GLU A 14 13.39 -5.03 9.90
C GLU A 14 14.33 -5.24 8.72
N ARG A 15 15.63 -5.48 9.02
CA ARG A 15 16.61 -5.78 8.00
C ARG A 15 16.44 -7.19 7.45
N VAL A 16 16.37 -7.28 6.13
CA VAL A 16 16.22 -8.53 5.38
C VAL A 16 17.41 -8.71 4.44
N ASP A 17 18.10 -9.83 4.59
CA ASP A 17 19.14 -10.29 3.65
C ASP A 17 18.65 -11.54 2.93
N ALA A 18 18.67 -11.53 1.59
CA ALA A 18 18.09 -12.60 0.79
C ALA A 18 18.87 -12.89 -0.49
N GLN A 19 18.72 -14.12 -0.99
CA GLN A 19 19.18 -14.52 -2.32
C GLN A 19 17.96 -14.59 -3.25
N VAL A 20 17.94 -13.79 -4.30
CA VAL A 20 16.82 -13.71 -5.21
C VAL A 20 17.23 -13.92 -6.67
N LEU A 21 16.35 -14.50 -7.46
CA LEU A 21 16.52 -14.55 -8.90
C LEU A 21 16.33 -13.15 -9.48
N PRO A 22 17.16 -12.71 -10.47
CA PRO A 22 17.04 -11.36 -11.05
C PRO A 22 15.68 -11.01 -11.63
N ARG A 23 14.89 -12.01 -12.02
CA ARG A 23 13.53 -11.85 -12.59
C ARG A 23 12.40 -11.80 -11.55
N LEU A 24 12.71 -12.03 -10.26
CA LEU A 24 11.70 -12.02 -9.20
C LEU A 24 11.20 -10.59 -8.99
N ASN A 25 9.89 -10.36 -9.10
CA ASN A 25 9.32 -9.06 -8.80
C ASN A 25 9.19 -8.85 -7.27
N LEU A 26 9.07 -7.61 -6.85
CA LEU A 26 8.98 -7.25 -5.43
C LEU A 26 7.70 -7.81 -4.78
N ALA A 27 6.57 -7.83 -5.49
CA ALA A 27 5.31 -8.34 -4.93
C ALA A 27 5.44 -9.83 -4.55
N ASP A 28 5.98 -10.65 -5.45
CA ASP A 28 6.19 -12.07 -5.19
C ASP A 28 7.25 -12.28 -4.11
N PHE A 29 8.30 -11.45 -4.09
CA PHE A 29 9.29 -11.49 -3.00
C PHE A 29 8.65 -11.25 -1.63
N LEU A 30 7.83 -10.19 -1.49
CA LEU A 30 7.13 -9.89 -0.24
C LEU A 30 6.18 -11.04 0.16
N ARG A 31 5.41 -11.55 -0.77
CA ARG A 31 4.39 -12.57 -0.52
C ARG A 31 4.95 -13.97 -0.26
N GLU A 32 5.89 -14.41 -1.10
CA GLU A 32 6.35 -15.82 -1.10
C GLU A 32 7.59 -16.03 -0.25
N HIS A 33 8.52 -15.07 -0.23
CA HIS A 33 9.74 -15.19 0.57
C HIS A 33 9.57 -14.67 1.98
N LEU A 34 8.85 -13.54 2.16
CA LEU A 34 8.67 -12.91 3.47
C LEU A 34 7.31 -13.21 4.12
N GLN A 35 6.40 -13.89 3.39
CA GLN A 35 5.04 -14.22 3.85
C GLN A 35 4.19 -12.99 4.21
N LEU A 36 4.52 -11.83 3.65
CA LEU A 36 3.74 -10.59 3.78
C LEU A 36 2.63 -10.58 2.72
N THR A 37 1.56 -11.33 2.99
CA THR A 37 0.52 -11.63 2.01
C THR A 37 -0.53 -10.53 1.84
N GLY A 38 -0.50 -9.48 2.66
CA GLY A 38 -1.38 -8.32 2.55
C GLY A 38 -1.14 -7.50 1.27
N THR A 39 0.05 -7.59 0.67
CA THR A 39 0.29 -7.06 -0.68
C THR A 39 -0.35 -7.98 -1.71
N HIS A 40 -1.48 -7.58 -2.33
CA HIS A 40 -2.20 -8.40 -3.30
C HIS A 40 -1.73 -8.16 -4.73
N VAL A 41 -1.82 -9.18 -5.59
CA VAL A 41 -1.47 -9.08 -7.01
C VAL A 41 -2.70 -9.35 -7.87
N GLY A 42 -3.14 -8.35 -8.65
CA GLY A 42 -4.36 -8.45 -9.45
C GLY A 42 -4.16 -8.35 -10.96
N CYS A 43 -3.15 -7.61 -11.45
CA CYS A 43 -2.99 -7.37 -12.88
C CYS A 43 -1.58 -7.61 -13.44
N GLU A 44 -0.55 -7.53 -12.61
CA GLU A 44 0.88 -7.67 -12.97
C GLU A 44 1.41 -6.67 -14.02
N HIS A 45 0.65 -5.62 -14.32
CA HIS A 45 1.06 -4.56 -15.27
C HIS A 45 0.75 -3.14 -14.77
N GLY A 46 0.62 -2.97 -13.45
CA GLY A 46 0.66 -1.67 -12.78
C GLY A 46 -0.64 -0.89 -12.75
N VAL A 47 -1.74 -1.37 -13.36
CA VAL A 47 -2.98 -0.58 -13.48
C VAL A 47 -3.94 -0.70 -12.29
N CYS A 48 -4.02 -1.88 -11.62
CA CYS A 48 -5.06 -2.12 -10.62
C CYS A 48 -4.76 -1.54 -9.23
N GLY A 49 -3.50 -1.32 -8.89
CA GLY A 49 -3.09 -0.76 -7.60
C GLY A 49 -3.16 -1.72 -6.40
N ALA A 50 -3.57 -2.98 -6.57
CA ALA A 50 -3.67 -3.94 -5.47
C ALA A 50 -2.30 -4.21 -4.79
N CYS A 51 -1.21 -4.12 -5.56
CA CYS A 51 0.15 -4.37 -5.11
C CYS A 51 0.89 -3.10 -4.61
N THR A 52 0.17 -2.05 -4.27
CA THR A 52 0.78 -0.81 -3.78
C THR A 52 1.51 -1.04 -2.46
N VAL A 53 2.78 -0.65 -2.42
CA VAL A 53 3.63 -0.59 -1.22
C VAL A 53 4.29 0.79 -1.17
N ARG A 54 4.91 1.14 -0.04
CA ARG A 54 5.74 2.34 0.06
C ARG A 54 7.20 1.93 -0.01
N MET A 55 7.99 2.59 -0.87
CA MET A 55 9.43 2.39 -0.97
C MET A 55 10.14 3.74 -0.86
N ASN A 56 11.04 3.86 0.09
CA ASN A 56 11.76 5.11 0.39
C ASN A 56 10.83 6.32 0.57
N GLY A 57 9.65 6.11 1.14
CA GLY A 57 8.66 7.16 1.38
C GLY A 57 7.62 7.37 0.28
N GLU A 58 7.80 6.80 -0.91
CA GLU A 58 6.91 6.97 -2.08
C GLU A 58 6.12 5.70 -2.36
N ILE A 59 4.85 5.83 -2.79
CA ILE A 59 4.04 4.67 -3.19
C ILE A 59 4.47 4.16 -4.56
N VAL A 60 4.67 2.84 -4.66
CA VAL A 60 5.07 2.15 -5.89
C VAL A 60 4.19 0.93 -6.16
N ARG A 61 4.19 0.46 -7.40
CA ARG A 61 3.56 -0.81 -7.82
C ARG A 61 4.58 -1.94 -7.73
N SER A 62 4.53 -2.71 -6.67
CA SER A 62 5.54 -3.76 -6.41
C SER A 62 5.59 -4.85 -7.49
N CYS A 63 4.49 -5.10 -8.23
CA CYS A 63 4.49 -6.03 -9.36
C CYS A 63 5.33 -5.56 -10.57
N LEU A 64 5.65 -4.27 -10.67
CA LEU A 64 6.49 -3.70 -11.73
C LEU A 64 7.95 -3.52 -11.34
N MET A 65 8.28 -3.76 -10.08
CA MET A 65 9.65 -3.64 -9.58
C MET A 65 10.29 -5.01 -9.43
N LEU A 66 11.55 -5.14 -9.81
CA LEU A 66 12.32 -6.34 -9.51
C LEU A 66 12.86 -6.27 -8.08
N ALA A 67 12.84 -7.41 -7.37
CA ALA A 67 13.38 -7.49 -6.01
C ALA A 67 14.86 -7.04 -5.94
N VAL A 68 15.66 -7.30 -6.97
CA VAL A 68 17.06 -6.85 -7.06
C VAL A 68 17.21 -5.33 -7.08
N GLN A 69 16.20 -4.58 -7.50
CA GLN A 69 16.22 -3.11 -7.52
C GLN A 69 16.01 -2.50 -6.13
N THR A 70 15.57 -3.29 -5.15
CA THR A 70 15.30 -2.81 -3.79
C THR A 70 16.49 -2.94 -2.84
N HIS A 71 17.67 -3.34 -3.34
CA HIS A 71 18.87 -3.39 -2.53
C HIS A 71 19.17 -2.01 -1.92
N GLY A 72 19.30 -1.95 -0.59
CA GLY A 72 19.52 -0.72 0.17
C GLY A 72 18.27 0.16 0.39
N ALA A 73 17.11 -0.25 -0.11
CA ALA A 73 15.86 0.49 0.06
C ALA A 73 15.15 0.15 1.39
N SER A 74 14.25 1.04 1.82
CA SER A 74 13.24 0.79 2.84
C SER A 74 11.90 0.54 2.16
N VAL A 75 11.25 -0.57 2.48
CA VAL A 75 9.94 -0.98 1.95
C VAL A 75 8.97 -1.13 3.11
N GLU A 76 7.82 -0.47 3.02
CA GLU A 76 6.72 -0.62 3.98
C GLU A 76 5.51 -1.23 3.27
N THR A 77 4.98 -2.29 3.86
CA THR A 77 3.75 -2.95 3.40
C THR A 77 2.57 -2.58 4.29
N ILE A 78 1.39 -3.04 3.94
CA ILE A 78 0.19 -2.80 4.74
C ILE A 78 0.32 -3.38 6.15
N GLU A 79 1.04 -4.48 6.33
CA GLU A 79 1.30 -5.09 7.64
C GLU A 79 2.06 -4.11 8.54
N GLY A 80 3.15 -3.53 8.06
CA GLY A 80 3.95 -2.57 8.84
C GLY A 80 3.15 -1.33 9.26
N LEU A 81 2.31 -0.78 8.37
CA LEU A 81 1.43 0.34 8.70
C LEU A 81 0.34 -0.04 9.71
N SER A 82 -0.18 -1.27 9.63
CA SER A 82 -1.22 -1.77 10.54
C SER A 82 -0.65 -2.04 11.92
N ASP A 83 0.46 -2.76 12.01
CA ASP A 83 1.10 -3.15 13.27
C ASP A 83 1.66 -1.94 14.02
N GLY A 84 2.18 -0.95 13.30
CA GLY A 84 2.60 0.34 13.86
C GLY A 84 1.45 1.25 14.28
N GLY A 85 0.20 0.90 13.98
CA GLY A 85 -0.99 1.70 14.32
C GLY A 85 -1.15 2.99 13.50
N GLU A 86 -0.30 3.21 12.50
CA GLU A 86 -0.28 4.44 11.69
C GLU A 86 -1.61 4.72 10.98
N ILE A 87 -2.32 3.65 10.60
CA ILE A 87 -3.56 3.72 9.83
C ILE A 87 -4.79 3.20 10.58
N ALA A 88 -4.72 3.05 11.89
CA ALA A 88 -5.82 2.47 12.70
C ALA A 88 -7.13 3.27 12.55
N ASP A 89 -7.06 4.60 12.50
CA ASP A 89 -8.23 5.46 12.28
C ASP A 89 -8.80 5.33 10.87
N LEU A 90 -7.94 5.18 9.87
CA LEU A 90 -8.35 4.97 8.48
C LEU A 90 -9.01 3.58 8.31
N GLN A 91 -8.44 2.53 8.91
CA GLN A 91 -9.03 1.19 8.95
C GLN A 91 -10.40 1.20 9.61
N ALA A 92 -10.54 1.88 10.76
CA ALA A 92 -11.82 2.04 11.45
C ALA A 92 -12.85 2.79 10.57
N ALA A 93 -12.44 3.84 9.87
CA ALA A 93 -13.30 4.57 8.94
C ALA A 93 -13.76 3.69 7.77
N PHE A 94 -12.86 2.88 7.20
CA PHE A 94 -13.21 1.91 6.14
C PHE A 94 -14.23 0.90 6.61
N HIS A 95 -14.07 0.36 7.82
CA HIS A 95 -15.02 -0.56 8.42
C HIS A 95 -16.39 0.10 8.67
N ASN A 96 -16.40 1.24 9.34
CA ASN A 96 -17.62 1.94 9.75
C ASN A 96 -18.43 2.50 8.58
N ARG A 97 -17.79 2.78 7.45
CA ARG A 97 -18.42 3.29 6.22
C ARG A 97 -18.75 2.19 5.19
N ASN A 98 -18.50 0.91 5.51
CA ASN A 98 -18.61 -0.19 4.56
C ASN A 98 -17.78 0.07 3.27
N ALA A 99 -16.61 0.67 3.42
CA ALA A 99 -15.70 1.02 2.32
C ALA A 99 -14.94 -0.19 1.75
N LEU A 100 -15.31 -1.39 2.15
CA LEU A 100 -14.80 -2.66 1.66
C LEU A 100 -15.93 -3.70 1.55
N GLN A 101 -15.79 -4.62 0.61
CA GLN A 101 -16.66 -5.81 0.50
C GLN A 101 -15.79 -7.05 0.45
N CYS A 102 -15.25 -7.45 -0.73
CA CYS A 102 -14.35 -8.62 -0.81
C CYS A 102 -12.99 -8.39 -0.11
N GLY A 103 -12.58 -7.14 0.09
CA GLY A 103 -11.33 -6.77 0.76
C GLY A 103 -10.08 -6.83 -0.13
N PHE A 104 -10.16 -7.33 -1.37
CA PHE A 104 -8.98 -7.54 -2.21
C PHE A 104 -8.22 -6.25 -2.55
N CYS A 105 -8.92 -5.16 -2.84
CA CYS A 105 -8.29 -3.86 -3.13
C CYS A 105 -7.89 -3.09 -1.86
N THR A 106 -8.38 -3.50 -0.69
CA THR A 106 -8.32 -2.71 0.54
C THR A 106 -6.89 -2.39 0.99
N PRO A 107 -5.92 -3.32 1.00
CA PRO A 107 -4.55 -2.99 1.39
C PRO A 107 -3.93 -1.89 0.51
N GLY A 108 -3.99 -2.05 -0.81
CA GLY A 108 -3.47 -1.05 -1.74
C GLY A 108 -4.21 0.29 -1.68
N MET A 109 -5.52 0.26 -1.42
CA MET A 109 -6.34 1.45 -1.24
C MET A 109 -5.97 2.21 0.04
N LEU A 110 -5.74 1.50 1.15
CA LEU A 110 -5.27 2.09 2.42
C LEU A 110 -3.87 2.70 2.28
N MET A 111 -2.95 2.03 1.57
CA MET A 111 -1.62 2.55 1.27
C MET A 111 -1.71 3.89 0.51
N ALA A 112 -2.51 3.93 -0.56
CA ALA A 112 -2.70 5.14 -1.36
C ALA A 112 -3.43 6.25 -0.58
N ALA A 113 -4.46 5.92 0.20
CA ALA A 113 -5.17 6.90 1.03
C ALA A 113 -4.27 7.50 2.11
N GLN A 114 -3.45 6.67 2.76
CA GLN A 114 -2.49 7.16 3.77
C GLN A 114 -1.41 8.05 3.15
N ASP A 115 -0.95 7.72 1.95
CA ASP A 115 -0.02 8.55 1.19
C ASP A 115 -0.63 9.94 0.90
N LEU A 116 -1.87 9.99 0.42
CA LEU A 116 -2.60 11.24 0.22
C LEU A 116 -2.68 12.07 1.51
N LEU A 117 -3.10 11.44 2.61
CA LEU A 117 -3.28 12.14 3.89
C LEU A 117 -1.97 12.62 4.53
N LYS A 118 -0.81 12.10 4.11
CA LYS A 118 0.51 12.63 4.45
C LYS A 118 0.86 13.87 3.61
N GLN A 119 0.48 13.89 2.34
CA GLN A 119 0.76 14.99 1.41
C GLN A 119 -0.21 16.16 1.61
N ASP A 120 -1.47 15.86 1.88
CA ASP A 120 -2.56 16.82 2.03
C ASP A 120 -3.42 16.44 3.25
N ALA A 121 -3.40 17.31 4.25
CA ALA A 121 -4.14 17.05 5.48
C ALA A 121 -5.65 17.26 5.33
N GLU A 122 -6.10 18.02 4.33
CA GLU A 122 -7.50 18.38 4.10
C GLU A 122 -7.90 18.24 2.63
N PRO A 123 -7.74 17.03 2.03
CA PRO A 123 -8.08 16.84 0.63
C PRO A 123 -9.60 16.95 0.42
N ASP A 124 -10.00 17.69 -0.61
CA ASP A 124 -11.39 17.67 -1.06
C ASP A 124 -11.74 16.34 -1.75
N ARG A 125 -13.02 16.11 -1.98
CA ARG A 125 -13.51 14.86 -2.58
C ARG A 125 -12.94 14.61 -3.98
N GLU A 126 -12.69 15.65 -4.75
CA GLU A 126 -12.13 15.52 -6.09
C GLU A 126 -10.64 15.12 -6.02
N ARG A 127 -9.88 15.73 -5.11
CA ARG A 127 -8.50 15.36 -4.85
C ARG A 127 -8.37 13.91 -4.39
N ILE A 128 -9.29 13.45 -3.52
CA ILE A 128 -9.36 12.03 -3.09
C ILE A 128 -9.61 11.11 -4.30
N ARG A 129 -10.59 11.42 -5.16
CA ARG A 129 -10.87 10.64 -6.38
C ARG A 129 -9.66 10.53 -7.30
N GLN A 130 -9.01 11.66 -7.57
CA GLN A 130 -7.85 11.73 -8.44
C GLN A 130 -6.70 10.88 -7.91
N HIS A 131 -6.39 10.99 -6.62
CA HIS A 131 -5.29 10.23 -6.00
C HIS A 131 -5.57 8.72 -5.99
N LEU A 132 -6.80 8.33 -5.73
CA LEU A 132 -7.22 6.92 -5.71
C LEU A 132 -7.54 6.34 -7.10
N SER A 133 -7.48 7.11 -8.17
CA SER A 133 -7.84 6.67 -9.53
C SER A 133 -6.99 5.51 -10.06
N GLY A 134 -5.76 5.36 -9.55
CA GLY A 134 -4.88 4.25 -9.85
C GLY A 134 -5.10 2.99 -9.00
N ASN A 135 -6.12 2.94 -8.14
CA ASN A 135 -6.44 1.81 -7.28
C ASN A 135 -7.87 1.35 -7.57
N TYR A 136 -8.03 0.16 -8.15
CA TYR A 136 -9.31 -0.33 -8.65
C TYR A 136 -10.07 -1.15 -7.60
N CYS A 137 -11.35 -0.80 -7.43
CA CYS A 137 -12.30 -1.58 -6.64
C CYS A 137 -13.49 -1.98 -7.51
N ARG A 138 -13.78 -3.27 -7.62
CA ARG A 138 -14.92 -3.79 -8.39
C ARG A 138 -16.22 -3.80 -7.59
N CYS A 139 -16.15 -3.70 -6.27
CA CYS A 139 -17.29 -3.98 -5.38
C CYS A 139 -18.03 -2.74 -4.89
N THR A 140 -17.30 -1.67 -4.47
CA THR A 140 -17.85 -0.60 -3.64
C THR A 140 -18.45 0.57 -4.41
N GLY A 141 -18.08 0.77 -5.68
CA GLY A 141 -18.42 1.99 -6.44
C GLY A 141 -17.73 3.26 -5.90
N TYR A 142 -16.72 3.13 -5.04
CA TYR A 142 -15.81 4.17 -4.52
C TYR A 142 -16.42 5.18 -3.54
N GLN A 143 -17.73 5.44 -3.51
CA GLN A 143 -18.30 6.51 -2.67
C GLN A 143 -17.97 6.28 -1.18
N ALA A 144 -18.18 5.09 -0.67
CA ALA A 144 -17.87 4.75 0.72
C ALA A 144 -16.37 4.87 1.03
N ILE A 145 -15.48 4.58 0.06
CA ILE A 145 -14.02 4.75 0.20
C ILE A 145 -13.69 6.24 0.33
N ILE A 146 -14.24 7.08 -0.56
CA ILE A 146 -14.04 8.53 -0.52
C ILE A 146 -14.55 9.10 0.81
N ASP A 147 -15.74 8.67 1.26
CA ASP A 147 -16.32 9.09 2.53
C ASP A 147 -15.44 8.68 3.73
N ALA A 148 -14.84 7.51 3.70
CA ALA A 148 -13.93 7.03 4.75
C ALA A 148 -12.67 7.90 4.82
N VAL A 149 -12.04 8.19 3.68
CA VAL A 149 -10.82 9.03 3.62
C VAL A 149 -11.12 10.45 4.07
N GLU A 150 -12.21 11.08 3.58
CA GLU A 150 -12.65 12.42 3.99
C GLU A 150 -12.93 12.49 5.49
N THR A 151 -13.64 11.48 6.04
CA THR A 151 -13.93 11.39 7.46
C THR A 151 -12.65 11.32 8.31
N THR A 152 -11.69 10.51 7.86
CA THR A 152 -10.38 10.38 8.54
C THR A 152 -9.60 11.69 8.50
N ALA A 153 -9.56 12.37 7.35
CA ALA A 153 -8.89 13.66 7.21
C ALA A 153 -9.44 14.67 8.24
N ARG A 154 -10.76 14.86 8.27
CA ARG A 154 -11.43 15.78 9.20
C ARG A 154 -11.17 15.43 10.68
N ALA A 155 -11.20 14.14 11.02
CA ALA A 155 -10.93 13.69 12.39
C ALA A 155 -9.48 13.94 12.81
N ARG A 156 -8.51 13.84 11.89
CA ARG A 156 -7.09 14.13 12.17
C ARG A 156 -6.84 15.63 12.40
N ILE A 157 -7.53 16.51 11.67
CA ILE A 157 -7.44 17.97 11.88
C ILE A 157 -8.00 18.34 13.25
N GLY A 158 -9.20 17.85 13.61
CA GLY A 158 -9.81 18.12 14.91
C GLY A 158 -9.02 17.62 16.12
N ARG A 159 -8.05 16.70 15.92
CA ARG A 159 -7.13 16.24 16.97
C ARG A 159 -5.86 17.08 17.09
N ARG A 160 -5.57 17.93 16.10
CA ARG A 160 -4.39 18.83 16.10
C ARG A 160 -4.70 20.23 16.62
N SER A 161 -5.99 20.60 16.70
CA SER A 161 -6.50 21.86 17.25
C SER A 161 -6.82 21.70 18.75
#